data_51d19c3dc00ea908e2784f377e5609f7
#
_entry.id   51d19c3dc00ea908e2784f377e5609f7
#
_cell.length_a   1.000
_cell.length_b   1.000
_cell.length_c   1.000
_cell.angle_alpha   90.00
_cell.angle_beta   90.00
_cell.angle_gamma   90.00
#
_symmetry.space_group_name_H-M   'P 1'
#
loop_
_entity.id
_entity.type
_entity.pdbx_description
1 polymer ?
#
loop_
_entity_poly.entity_id
_entity_poly.type
_entity_poly.pdbx_seq_one_letter_code
_entity_poly.pdbx_strand_id
1 'polypeptide(L)'
;MSVHRWTAVLLAAAALGLSGCTTNPGSAAADQFVGSDKCSTCHQAEFKSWQATYHSKMVQPAAQGLLKDAVDAWAKDGKGNAGPAKGNIDGKAYALADVQMVVGSKWKQRYLVKNPATGYHQFLDKQWNSYTKLWEGYGQKNDWETQCTTCHVTGYRVTEFDEKTSSIRKASFAEKNIGCEACHGPGGAHAASGKKTDIFNPRNAPKAEADKVCGYCHIRVENYRFKTGQGSASEQLPHPVVGQTYRAGRDDWTRWYPDQVLLVGIQPEDPVNKNYPKTDLADAFFIDEAAQKSGLFEARKHHQQYQEHLMSKHAKSGVAGCSDCHSPHSVKGKTVDARASCQGCHGNQFDARAMMPGLARTAGDLYMRAHTFNPNPRKPLGATSSDLKEPVFAPRR
;
A
#
# COMPACT_ATOMS: atom_id res chain seq x y z
N MET A 1 -53.78 73.00 27.18
CA MET A 1 -53.45 71.72 27.83
C MET A 1 -52.97 70.77 26.71
N SER A 2 -51.68 70.68 26.54
CA SER A 2 -51.08 69.82 25.44
C SER A 2 -50.13 68.82 26.11
N VAL A 3 -50.44 67.56 26.00
CA VAL A 3 -49.70 66.49 26.61
C VAL A 3 -48.75 65.91 25.54
N HIS A 4 -47.44 66.12 25.75
CA HIS A 4 -46.45 65.54 24.87
C HIS A 4 -46.16 64.08 25.28
N ARG A 5 -46.40 63.15 24.39
CA ARG A 5 -46.00 61.76 24.52
C ARG A 5 -44.56 61.56 23.91
N TRP A 6 -43.69 61.14 24.78
CA TRP A 6 -42.32 60.69 24.35
C TRP A 6 -42.38 59.20 23.95
N THR A 7 -42.02 58.92 22.72
CA THR A 7 -41.88 57.56 22.20
C THR A 7 -40.40 57.15 22.36
N ALA A 8 -40.16 56.18 23.20
CA ALA A 8 -38.84 55.58 23.38
C ALA A 8 -38.56 54.57 22.22
N VAL A 9 -37.54 54.82 21.46
CA VAL A 9 -37.04 53.90 20.42
C VAL A 9 -36.06 52.94 21.08
N LEU A 10 -36.44 51.67 21.19
CA LEU A 10 -35.56 50.58 21.60
C LEU A 10 -34.70 50.13 20.38
N LEU A 11 -33.42 50.44 20.43
CA LEU A 11 -32.41 49.86 19.53
C LEU A 11 -32.08 48.44 20.01
N ALA A 12 -32.57 47.44 19.28
CA ALA A 12 -32.13 46.05 19.44
C ALA A 12 -30.76 45.86 18.72
N ALA A 13 -29.72 45.74 19.52
CA ALA A 13 -28.41 45.32 19.00
C ALA A 13 -28.45 43.82 18.70
N ALA A 14 -28.46 43.47 17.41
CA ALA A 14 -28.25 42.09 16.95
C ALA A 14 -26.79 41.72 17.12
N ALA A 15 -26.49 40.97 18.15
CA ALA A 15 -25.18 40.31 18.28
C ALA A 15 -25.07 39.17 17.25
N LEU A 16 -24.38 39.41 16.15
CA LEU A 16 -23.93 38.37 15.24
C LEU A 16 -22.88 37.52 15.96
N GLY A 17 -23.30 36.39 16.48
CA GLY A 17 -22.42 35.36 17.00
C GLY A 17 -21.56 34.78 15.87
N LEU A 18 -20.34 35.25 15.76
CA LEU A 18 -19.27 34.56 15.02
C LEU A 18 -19.01 33.25 15.77
N SER A 19 -19.68 32.17 15.33
CA SER A 19 -19.28 30.80 15.67
C SER A 19 -17.92 30.53 15.02
N GLY A 20 -16.86 31.01 15.65
CA GLY A 20 -15.52 30.59 15.36
C GLY A 20 -15.44 29.10 15.62
N CYS A 21 -15.19 28.29 14.59
CA CYS A 21 -14.72 26.92 14.76
C CYS A 21 -13.43 26.97 15.58
N THR A 22 -13.54 26.84 16.89
CA THR A 22 -12.41 26.58 17.76
C THR A 22 -11.96 25.15 17.43
N THR A 23 -11.01 25.00 16.53
CA THR A 23 -10.27 23.76 16.38
C THR A 23 -9.59 23.50 17.73
N ASN A 24 -10.03 22.45 18.39
CA ASN A 24 -9.44 22.00 19.64
C ASN A 24 -7.94 21.71 19.39
N PRO A 25 -6.97 22.42 20.02
CA PRO A 25 -5.54 22.20 19.76
C PRO A 25 -5.10 20.74 19.91
N GLY A 26 -5.82 19.97 20.76
CA GLY A 26 -5.60 18.55 20.93
C GLY A 26 -5.97 17.70 19.70
N SER A 27 -6.96 18.12 18.88
CA SER A 27 -7.34 17.37 17.68
C SER A 27 -6.36 17.56 16.54
N ALA A 28 -5.77 18.75 16.39
CA ALA A 28 -4.77 19.01 15.36
C ALA A 28 -3.49 18.21 15.58
N ALA A 29 -3.01 18.10 16.83
CA ALA A 29 -1.85 17.29 17.17
C ALA A 29 -2.12 15.77 16.99
N ALA A 30 -3.36 15.35 17.25
CA ALA A 30 -3.76 13.95 17.13
C ALA A 30 -3.70 13.43 15.69
N ASP A 31 -3.92 14.28 14.68
CA ASP A 31 -3.90 13.91 13.27
C ASP A 31 -2.60 14.28 12.55
N GLN A 32 -1.61 14.77 13.30
CA GLN A 32 -0.31 15.18 12.75
C GLN A 32 0.62 13.99 12.56
N PHE A 33 1.07 13.79 11.34
CA PHE A 33 2.17 12.89 10.99
C PHE A 33 3.50 13.61 11.27
N VAL A 34 4.41 12.94 11.97
CA VAL A 34 5.71 13.51 12.39
C VAL A 34 6.92 12.87 11.71
N GLY A 35 6.70 11.77 10.98
CA GLY A 35 7.73 11.02 10.26
C GLY A 35 8.55 10.06 11.13
N SER A 36 9.08 9.03 10.48
CA SER A 36 9.82 7.95 11.15
C SER A 36 11.10 8.42 11.83
N ASP A 37 11.74 9.47 11.33
CA ASP A 37 12.93 10.06 11.97
C ASP A 37 12.61 10.62 13.35
N LYS A 38 11.43 11.20 13.55
CA LYS A 38 10.98 11.64 14.87
C LYS A 38 10.82 10.47 15.83
N CYS A 39 10.28 9.36 15.35
CA CYS A 39 10.11 8.15 16.15
C CYS A 39 11.47 7.56 16.59
N SER A 40 12.49 7.66 15.74
CA SER A 40 13.83 7.15 16.01
C SER A 40 14.50 7.76 17.24
N THR A 41 14.09 8.96 17.65
CA THR A 41 14.67 9.65 18.81
C THR A 41 14.42 8.89 20.12
N CYS A 42 13.35 8.06 20.21
CA CYS A 42 13.01 7.25 21.37
C CYS A 42 13.00 5.74 21.06
N HIS A 43 12.68 5.34 19.82
CA HIS A 43 12.48 3.96 19.37
C HIS A 43 13.60 3.49 18.43
N GLN A 44 14.86 3.66 18.83
CA GLN A 44 16.02 3.39 17.99
C GLN A 44 16.12 1.92 17.53
N ALA A 45 15.76 0.98 18.38
CA ALA A 45 15.85 -0.46 18.07
C ALA A 45 14.84 -0.84 16.99
N GLU A 46 13.60 -0.40 17.14
CA GLU A 46 12.50 -0.61 16.19
C GLU A 46 12.78 0.11 14.87
N PHE A 47 13.27 1.34 14.92
CA PHE A 47 13.66 2.11 13.74
C PHE A 47 14.77 1.41 12.95
N LYS A 48 15.84 0.98 13.61
CA LYS A 48 16.94 0.24 12.96
C LYS A 48 16.45 -1.07 12.35
N SER A 49 15.57 -1.76 13.05
CA SER A 49 14.96 -3.00 12.57
C SER A 49 14.07 -2.76 11.36
N TRP A 50 13.22 -1.72 11.38
CA TRP A 50 12.39 -1.29 10.26
C TRP A 50 13.23 -0.89 9.04
N GLN A 51 14.32 -0.15 9.22
CA GLN A 51 15.23 0.23 8.13
C GLN A 51 15.79 -0.98 7.37
N ALA A 52 15.86 -2.15 8.00
CA ALA A 52 16.28 -3.37 7.33
C ALA A 52 15.16 -4.03 6.50
N THR A 53 13.91 -3.57 6.61
CA THR A 53 12.77 -4.13 5.87
C THR A 53 12.63 -3.57 4.46
N TYR A 54 11.83 -4.22 3.62
CA TYR A 54 11.45 -3.68 2.31
C TYR A 54 10.45 -2.54 2.39
N HIS A 55 9.70 -2.41 3.48
CA HIS A 55 8.80 -1.29 3.73
C HIS A 55 9.54 0.06 3.72
N SER A 56 10.74 0.10 4.30
CA SER A 56 11.59 1.29 4.29
C SER A 56 12.33 1.55 2.97
N LYS A 57 12.20 0.63 1.99
CA LYS A 57 12.97 0.65 0.74
C LYS A 57 12.09 0.56 -0.51
N MET A 58 10.81 0.88 -0.36
CA MET A 58 9.87 0.83 -1.49
C MET A 58 10.15 1.91 -2.52
N VAL A 59 10.54 3.10 -2.02
CA VAL A 59 10.95 4.25 -2.83
C VAL A 59 12.22 4.84 -2.24
N GLN A 60 13.25 4.97 -3.05
CA GLN A 60 14.55 5.46 -2.58
C GLN A 60 15.10 6.51 -3.55
N PRO A 61 15.87 7.49 -3.04
CA PRO A 61 16.72 8.30 -3.91
C PRO A 61 17.60 7.39 -4.77
N ALA A 62 17.80 7.73 -6.03
CA ALA A 62 18.61 6.92 -6.96
C ALA A 62 20.01 6.63 -6.40
N ALA A 63 20.65 7.63 -5.78
CA ALA A 63 21.97 7.50 -5.17
C ALA A 63 22.08 6.41 -4.08
N GLN A 64 20.95 5.94 -3.53
CA GLN A 64 20.91 4.94 -2.47
C GLN A 64 20.23 3.64 -2.88
N GLY A 65 19.31 3.73 -3.83
CA GLY A 65 18.37 2.65 -4.14
C GLY A 65 18.63 1.91 -5.43
N LEU A 66 19.52 2.39 -6.30
CA LEU A 66 19.84 1.70 -7.54
C LEU A 66 20.43 0.31 -7.27
N LEU A 67 19.85 -0.70 -7.87
CA LEU A 67 20.38 -2.06 -7.82
C LEU A 67 21.63 -2.16 -8.68
N LYS A 68 22.69 -2.78 -8.13
CA LYS A 68 23.98 -2.89 -8.81
C LYS A 68 23.86 -3.60 -10.17
N ASP A 69 23.14 -4.70 -10.21
CA ASP A 69 22.94 -5.49 -11.42
C ASP A 69 22.14 -4.73 -12.50
N ALA A 70 21.21 -3.88 -12.10
CA ALA A 70 20.50 -2.98 -13.02
C ALA A 70 21.44 -1.91 -13.59
N VAL A 71 22.30 -1.33 -12.77
CA VAL A 71 23.31 -0.35 -13.21
C VAL A 71 24.31 -0.99 -14.17
N ASP A 72 24.84 -2.17 -13.83
CA ASP A 72 25.77 -2.92 -14.67
C ASP A 72 25.15 -3.28 -16.04
N ALA A 73 23.84 -3.58 -16.07
CA ALA A 73 23.09 -3.90 -17.27
C ALA A 73 22.50 -2.69 -17.99
N TRP A 74 22.78 -1.44 -17.54
CA TRP A 74 22.11 -0.26 -18.10
C TRP A 74 22.38 -0.07 -19.60
N ALA A 75 23.60 -0.32 -20.03
CA ALA A 75 23.92 -0.28 -21.44
C ALA A 75 23.26 -1.42 -22.22
N LYS A 76 23.37 -2.66 -21.72
CA LYS A 76 22.70 -3.84 -22.28
C LYS A 76 22.53 -4.93 -21.23
N ASP A 77 21.37 -5.59 -21.24
CA ASP A 77 21.13 -6.81 -20.46
C ASP A 77 21.76 -8.05 -21.11
N GLY A 78 21.59 -9.21 -20.46
CA GLY A 78 22.09 -10.50 -20.99
C GLY A 78 21.53 -10.93 -22.35
N LYS A 79 20.49 -10.23 -22.86
CA LYS A 79 19.91 -10.43 -24.20
C LYS A 79 20.19 -9.28 -25.16
N GLY A 80 21.03 -8.34 -24.79
CA GLY A 80 21.42 -7.20 -25.59
C GLY A 80 20.45 -6.03 -25.61
N ASN A 81 19.39 -6.01 -24.76
CA ASN A 81 18.49 -4.88 -24.66
C ASN A 81 19.09 -3.81 -23.74
N ALA A 82 19.03 -2.55 -24.16
CA ALA A 82 19.42 -1.42 -23.34
C ALA A 82 18.39 -1.13 -22.24
N GLY A 83 18.83 -0.49 -21.18
CA GLY A 83 18.00 0.02 -20.09
C GLY A 83 16.97 1.06 -20.55
N PRO A 84 16.21 1.64 -19.61
CA PRO A 84 15.23 2.65 -19.93
C PRO A 84 15.89 3.90 -20.51
N ALA A 85 15.23 4.51 -21.48
CA ALA A 85 15.75 5.67 -22.19
C ALA A 85 14.75 6.80 -22.40
N LYS A 86 13.44 6.56 -22.18
CA LYS A 86 12.39 7.54 -22.45
C LYS A 86 11.43 7.69 -21.27
N GLY A 87 11.01 8.92 -21.02
CA GLY A 87 9.89 9.21 -20.13
C GLY A 87 8.57 8.72 -20.75
N ASN A 88 7.74 8.08 -19.95
CA ASN A 88 6.48 7.51 -20.43
C ASN A 88 5.42 8.57 -20.75
N ILE A 89 5.49 9.75 -20.12
CA ILE A 89 4.52 10.82 -20.31
C ILE A 89 4.99 11.78 -21.40
N ASP A 90 6.23 12.28 -21.30
CA ASP A 90 6.73 13.33 -22.16
C ASP A 90 7.52 12.84 -23.39
N GLY A 91 7.84 11.53 -23.42
CA GLY A 91 8.59 10.91 -24.51
C GLY A 91 10.05 11.37 -24.67
N LYS A 92 10.55 12.23 -23.77
CA LYS A 92 11.91 12.75 -23.82
C LYS A 92 12.93 11.66 -23.49
N ALA A 93 14.13 11.82 -24.04
CA ALA A 93 15.25 10.97 -23.70
C ALA A 93 15.80 11.29 -22.30
N TYR A 94 16.13 10.22 -21.56
CA TYR A 94 16.73 10.30 -20.22
C TYR A 94 17.87 9.28 -20.09
N ALA A 95 18.89 9.67 -19.36
CA ALA A 95 20.02 8.82 -19.01
C ALA A 95 19.90 8.33 -17.55
N LEU A 96 20.77 7.39 -17.15
CA LEU A 96 20.85 6.94 -15.75
C LEU A 96 21.08 8.08 -14.77
N ALA A 97 21.85 9.09 -15.16
CA ALA A 97 22.16 10.26 -14.33
C ALA A 97 20.93 11.16 -14.06
N ASP A 98 19.90 11.08 -14.90
CA ASP A 98 18.66 11.86 -14.74
C ASP A 98 17.69 11.21 -13.75
N VAL A 99 17.92 9.94 -13.38
CA VAL A 99 17.06 9.19 -12.45
C VAL A 99 17.18 9.80 -11.06
N GLN A 100 16.08 10.30 -10.53
CA GLN A 100 16.01 10.90 -9.21
C GLN A 100 15.62 9.92 -8.12
N MET A 101 14.71 9.02 -8.42
CA MET A 101 14.22 8.00 -7.49
C MET A 101 14.03 6.66 -8.18
N VAL A 102 14.04 5.62 -7.38
CA VAL A 102 13.69 4.25 -7.81
C VAL A 102 12.55 3.71 -6.97
N VAL A 103 11.68 2.94 -7.59
CA VAL A 103 10.57 2.25 -6.94
C VAL A 103 10.81 0.75 -7.00
N GLY A 104 10.82 0.12 -5.82
CA GLY A 104 11.11 -1.30 -5.67
C GLY A 104 12.58 -1.59 -5.46
N SER A 105 12.85 -2.59 -4.61
CA SER A 105 14.20 -2.93 -4.17
C SER A 105 14.51 -4.43 -4.26
N LYS A 106 13.55 -5.29 -4.64
CA LYS A 106 13.78 -6.75 -4.65
C LYS A 106 13.32 -7.44 -5.93
N TRP A 107 12.07 -7.32 -6.31
CA TRP A 107 11.52 -8.10 -7.43
C TRP A 107 11.68 -7.40 -8.77
N LYS A 108 11.21 -6.16 -8.80
CA LYS A 108 11.35 -5.25 -9.93
C LYS A 108 11.81 -3.90 -9.44
N GLN A 109 12.57 -3.21 -10.27
CA GLN A 109 12.94 -1.82 -10.01
C GLN A 109 12.52 -0.95 -11.18
N ARG A 110 11.86 0.17 -10.86
CA ARG A 110 11.39 1.19 -11.79
C ARG A 110 12.09 2.50 -11.51
N TYR A 111 12.21 3.31 -12.51
CA TYR A 111 13.05 4.52 -12.52
C TYR A 111 12.17 5.73 -12.74
N LEU A 112 12.36 6.75 -11.92
CA LEU A 112 11.57 7.96 -11.88
C LEU A 112 12.44 9.17 -12.21
N VAL A 113 11.93 9.97 -13.14
CA VAL A 113 12.48 11.26 -13.52
C VAL A 113 11.45 12.36 -13.35
N LYS A 114 11.88 13.60 -13.17
CA LYS A 114 10.98 14.74 -13.05
C LYS A 114 10.18 14.92 -14.33
N ASN A 115 8.86 15.04 -14.20
CA ASN A 115 7.99 15.51 -15.27
C ASN A 115 7.91 17.05 -15.19
N PRO A 116 8.47 17.78 -16.15
CA PRO A 116 8.51 19.25 -16.07
C PRO A 116 7.13 19.91 -16.22
N ALA A 117 6.16 19.20 -16.82
CA ALA A 117 4.81 19.74 -17.02
C ALA A 117 3.97 19.74 -15.75
N THR A 118 4.10 18.70 -14.90
CA THR A 118 3.30 18.55 -13.68
C THR A 118 4.09 18.87 -12.41
N GLY A 119 5.41 18.83 -12.49
CA GLY A 119 6.29 18.95 -11.33
C GLY A 119 6.38 17.66 -10.50
N TYR A 120 5.62 16.62 -10.85
CA TYR A 120 5.68 15.27 -10.28
C TYR A 120 6.71 14.39 -10.98
N HIS A 121 6.77 13.11 -10.62
CA HIS A 121 7.69 12.17 -11.23
C HIS A 121 6.96 11.22 -12.17
N GLN A 122 7.52 11.02 -13.35
CA GLN A 122 7.07 10.05 -14.33
C GLN A 122 8.00 8.84 -14.35
N PHE A 123 7.46 7.70 -14.77
CA PHE A 123 8.26 6.51 -14.99
C PHE A 123 9.00 6.55 -16.33
N LEU A 124 10.17 5.92 -16.35
CA LEU A 124 10.83 5.55 -17.60
C LEU A 124 10.18 4.30 -18.21
N ASP A 125 10.42 4.11 -19.51
CA ASP A 125 9.78 3.13 -20.40
C ASP A 125 10.12 1.66 -20.11
N LYS A 126 11.07 1.39 -19.20
CA LYS A 126 11.46 0.02 -18.81
C LYS A 126 11.66 -0.11 -17.31
N GLN A 127 11.55 -1.33 -16.84
CA GLN A 127 11.83 -1.77 -15.48
C GLN A 127 12.86 -2.89 -15.48
N TRP A 128 13.64 -2.99 -14.42
CA TRP A 128 14.56 -4.11 -14.20
C TRP A 128 13.83 -5.24 -13.50
N ASN A 129 13.94 -6.46 -14.03
CA ASN A 129 13.50 -7.66 -13.35
C ASN A 129 14.69 -8.30 -12.64
N SER A 130 14.70 -8.23 -11.31
CA SER A 130 15.81 -8.73 -10.49
C SER A 130 15.92 -10.25 -10.47
N TYR A 131 14.89 -10.97 -10.90
CA TYR A 131 14.90 -12.44 -11.00
C TYR A 131 15.50 -12.91 -12.32
N THR A 132 14.96 -12.41 -13.43
CA THR A 132 15.41 -12.80 -14.76
C THR A 132 16.69 -12.09 -15.21
N LYS A 133 17.08 -11.00 -14.52
CA LYS A 133 18.19 -10.11 -14.89
C LYS A 133 18.03 -9.50 -16.29
N LEU A 134 16.79 -9.15 -16.62
CA LEU A 134 16.42 -8.60 -17.92
C LEU A 134 15.66 -7.28 -17.78
N TRP A 135 15.79 -6.44 -18.80
CA TRP A 135 14.94 -5.28 -19.00
C TRP A 135 13.58 -5.69 -19.56
N GLU A 136 12.52 -5.20 -18.95
CA GLU A 136 11.15 -5.39 -19.38
C GLU A 136 10.49 -4.04 -19.67
N GLY A 137 9.60 -3.99 -20.67
CA GLY A 137 8.81 -2.80 -20.93
C GLY A 137 7.94 -2.40 -19.73
N TYR A 138 7.82 -1.11 -19.47
CA TYR A 138 6.96 -0.56 -18.43
C TYR A 138 6.28 0.72 -18.92
N GLY A 139 5.05 0.58 -19.39
CA GLY A 139 4.32 1.65 -20.09
C GLY A 139 3.41 2.51 -19.22
N GLN A 140 3.67 2.66 -17.90
CA GLN A 140 2.82 3.45 -17.00
C GLN A 140 2.93 4.93 -17.32
N LYS A 141 1.80 5.54 -17.76
CA LYS A 141 1.72 6.94 -18.21
C LYS A 141 1.17 7.91 -17.16
N ASN A 142 1.12 7.52 -15.90
CA ASN A 142 0.67 8.38 -14.81
C ASN A 142 1.85 8.89 -14.00
N ASP A 143 1.69 10.08 -13.43
CA ASP A 143 2.64 10.57 -12.43
C ASP A 143 2.61 9.68 -11.19
N TRP A 144 3.80 9.39 -10.65
CA TRP A 144 3.94 8.47 -9.52
C TRP A 144 3.16 8.94 -8.28
N GLU A 145 3.21 10.23 -7.96
CA GLU A 145 2.59 10.82 -6.78
C GLU A 145 1.05 10.73 -6.80
N THR A 146 0.44 10.67 -7.97
CA THR A 146 -1.02 10.66 -8.09
C THR A 146 -1.61 9.26 -8.18
N GLN A 147 -0.81 8.25 -8.57
CA GLN A 147 -1.35 6.93 -8.88
C GLN A 147 -0.75 5.78 -8.05
N CYS A 148 0.48 5.93 -7.56
CA CYS A 148 1.20 4.81 -6.96
C CYS A 148 1.41 4.96 -5.46
N THR A 149 1.17 6.14 -4.92
CA THR A 149 1.61 6.54 -3.59
C THR A 149 0.76 5.98 -2.45
N THR A 150 -0.48 5.58 -2.68
CA THR A 150 -1.34 5.01 -1.63
C THR A 150 -0.64 3.91 -0.82
N CYS A 151 0.08 3.02 -1.52
CA CYS A 151 0.80 1.89 -0.91
C CYS A 151 2.32 2.07 -0.85
N HIS A 152 2.85 3.22 -1.27
CA HIS A 152 4.29 3.46 -1.33
C HIS A 152 4.76 4.62 -0.45
N VAL A 153 3.84 5.27 0.26
CA VAL A 153 4.12 6.39 1.16
C VAL A 153 3.28 6.29 2.44
N THR A 154 3.62 7.09 3.43
CA THR A 154 2.89 7.24 4.68
C THR A 154 2.13 8.56 4.67
N GLY A 155 0.88 8.54 5.13
CA GLY A 155 0.06 9.74 5.22
C GLY A 155 -0.37 10.31 3.86
N TYR A 156 -0.66 9.43 2.90
CA TYR A 156 -1.15 9.82 1.58
C TYR A 156 -2.49 10.55 1.64
N ARG A 157 -2.62 11.63 0.88
CA ARG A 157 -3.82 12.45 0.82
C ARG A 157 -4.05 12.95 -0.60
N VAL A 158 -5.21 12.67 -1.16
CA VAL A 158 -5.69 13.31 -2.39
C VAL A 158 -6.16 14.71 -2.05
N THR A 159 -5.56 15.73 -2.65
CA THR A 159 -5.92 17.13 -2.38
C THR A 159 -6.77 17.76 -3.48
N GLU A 160 -6.70 17.20 -4.69
CA GLU A 160 -7.52 17.64 -5.83
C GLU A 160 -7.86 16.46 -6.72
N PHE A 161 -9.14 16.29 -7.01
CA PHE A 161 -9.67 15.24 -7.88
C PHE A 161 -10.55 15.85 -8.96
N ASP A 162 -10.39 15.39 -10.19
CA ASP A 162 -11.19 15.78 -11.32
C ASP A 162 -12.30 14.74 -11.59
N GLU A 163 -13.51 15.05 -11.20
CA GLU A 163 -14.67 14.18 -11.39
C GLU A 163 -15.00 13.89 -12.87
N LYS A 164 -14.68 14.85 -13.78
CA LYS A 164 -14.98 14.69 -15.21
C LYS A 164 -14.09 13.66 -15.89
N THR A 165 -12.82 13.64 -15.50
CA THR A 165 -11.82 12.71 -16.04
C THR A 165 -11.55 11.53 -15.11
N SER A 166 -12.21 11.49 -13.95
CA SER A 166 -11.99 10.50 -12.91
C SER A 166 -10.50 10.34 -12.56
N SER A 167 -9.80 11.45 -12.40
CA SER A 167 -8.35 11.43 -12.18
C SER A 167 -7.93 12.27 -10.98
N ILE A 168 -6.91 11.79 -10.26
CA ILE A 168 -6.25 12.54 -9.20
C ILE A 168 -5.36 13.59 -9.85
N ARG A 169 -5.63 14.88 -9.56
CA ARG A 169 -4.86 16.00 -10.05
C ARG A 169 -3.72 16.39 -9.12
N LYS A 170 -3.99 16.34 -7.81
CA LYS A 170 -2.96 16.62 -6.79
C LYS A 170 -3.08 15.66 -5.62
N ALA A 171 -1.92 15.26 -5.13
CA ALA A 171 -1.78 14.47 -3.93
C ALA A 171 -0.57 14.95 -3.12
N SER A 172 -0.61 14.66 -1.83
CA SER A 172 0.48 14.90 -0.89
C SER A 172 0.68 13.68 0.01
N PHE A 173 1.78 13.62 0.71
CA PHE A 173 2.07 12.58 1.69
C PHE A 173 3.03 13.13 2.76
N ALA A 174 3.03 12.50 3.92
CA ALA A 174 3.88 12.91 5.04
C ALA A 174 5.31 12.38 4.89
N GLU A 175 5.46 11.13 4.46
CA GLU A 175 6.76 10.46 4.35
C GLU A 175 6.78 9.48 3.17
N LYS A 176 7.92 9.38 2.46
CA LYS A 176 8.16 8.30 1.50
C LYS A 176 8.31 6.97 2.23
N ASN A 177 7.97 5.89 1.56
CA ASN A 177 7.98 4.55 2.12
C ASN A 177 6.86 4.30 3.14
N ILE A 178 6.78 3.07 3.59
CA ILE A 178 5.83 2.67 4.64
C ILE A 178 6.55 2.83 5.97
N GLY A 179 6.46 4.04 6.52
CA GLY A 179 7.05 4.43 7.79
C GLY A 179 6.25 3.94 8.99
N CYS A 180 6.69 4.34 10.17
CA CYS A 180 6.09 3.93 11.44
C CYS A 180 4.59 4.25 11.50
N GLU A 181 4.23 5.45 11.06
CA GLU A 181 2.86 5.97 11.16
C GLU A 181 1.89 5.36 10.14
N ALA A 182 2.39 4.65 9.12
CA ALA A 182 1.52 3.87 8.22
C ALA A 182 0.81 2.73 8.97
N CYS A 183 1.45 2.20 10.02
CA CYS A 183 0.94 1.10 10.84
C CYS A 183 0.45 1.55 12.21
N HIS A 184 1.04 2.60 12.76
CA HIS A 184 0.74 3.11 14.11
C HIS A 184 -0.20 4.32 14.12
N GLY A 185 -0.54 4.86 12.95
CA GLY A 185 -1.32 6.10 12.83
C GLY A 185 -0.50 7.34 13.17
N PRO A 186 -1.09 8.54 13.05
CA PRO A 186 -0.41 9.80 13.30
C PRO A 186 0.18 9.88 14.70
N GLY A 187 1.48 10.18 14.79
CA GLY A 187 2.25 10.16 16.04
C GLY A 187 2.39 11.47 16.77
N GLY A 188 1.79 12.56 16.26
CA GLY A 188 1.97 13.91 16.84
C GLY A 188 1.60 14.02 18.30
N ALA A 189 0.44 13.51 18.70
CA ALA A 189 0.01 13.51 20.10
C ALA A 189 0.96 12.68 20.99
N HIS A 190 1.34 11.50 20.53
CA HIS A 190 2.27 10.62 21.24
C HIS A 190 3.67 11.26 21.39
N ALA A 191 4.20 11.84 20.32
CA ALA A 191 5.50 12.50 20.33
C ALA A 191 5.54 13.71 21.29
N ALA A 192 4.40 14.35 21.52
CA ALA A 192 4.27 15.46 22.46
C ALA A 192 4.08 15.00 23.91
N SER A 193 3.31 13.93 24.15
CA SER A 193 2.90 13.49 25.50
C SER A 193 3.75 12.34 26.05
N GLY A 194 4.36 11.52 25.20
CA GLY A 194 5.03 10.26 25.57
C GLY A 194 4.07 9.15 26.01
N LYS A 195 2.74 9.39 25.99
CA LYS A 195 1.75 8.42 26.47
C LYS A 195 1.46 7.34 25.42
N LYS A 196 1.50 6.08 25.84
CA LYS A 196 1.17 4.91 24.97
C LYS A 196 -0.28 4.92 24.47
N THR A 197 -1.17 5.61 25.16
CA THR A 197 -2.59 5.74 24.77
C THR A 197 -2.80 6.68 23.60
N ASP A 198 -1.83 7.52 23.28
CA ASP A 198 -1.95 8.57 22.28
C ASP A 198 -1.48 8.11 20.89
N ILE A 199 -1.14 6.82 20.75
CA ILE A 199 -0.78 6.17 19.49
C ILE A 199 -1.39 4.78 19.41
N PHE A 200 -1.77 4.37 18.22
CA PHE A 200 -2.26 3.02 17.99
C PHE A 200 -1.10 2.01 17.97
N ASN A 201 -1.32 0.86 18.61
CA ASN A 201 -0.40 -0.26 18.51
C ASN A 201 -1.16 -1.51 18.04
N PRO A 202 -0.92 -1.99 16.81
CA PRO A 202 -1.61 -3.17 16.26
C PRO A 202 -1.51 -4.41 17.15
N ARG A 203 -0.42 -4.55 17.91
CA ARG A 203 -0.23 -5.69 18.83
C ARG A 203 -1.28 -5.78 19.93
N ASN A 204 -1.84 -4.63 20.33
CA ASN A 204 -2.85 -4.52 21.41
C ASN A 204 -4.29 -4.54 20.88
N ALA A 205 -4.47 -4.52 19.56
CA ALA A 205 -5.78 -4.56 18.92
C ALA A 205 -6.26 -6.00 18.71
N PRO A 206 -7.59 -6.22 18.58
CA PRO A 206 -8.10 -7.47 18.04
C PRO A 206 -7.42 -7.81 16.70
N LYS A 207 -7.12 -9.09 16.45
CA LYS A 207 -6.37 -9.51 15.26
C LYS A 207 -6.98 -9.00 13.96
N ALA A 208 -8.30 -9.08 13.82
CA ALA A 208 -9.00 -8.58 12.64
C ALA A 208 -8.77 -7.07 12.40
N GLU A 209 -8.70 -6.26 13.47
CA GLU A 209 -8.41 -4.83 13.34
C GLU A 209 -6.93 -4.56 13.03
N ALA A 210 -6.03 -5.35 13.66
CA ALA A 210 -4.60 -5.29 13.34
C ALA A 210 -4.31 -5.67 11.87
N ASP A 211 -5.01 -6.68 11.37
CA ASP A 211 -4.86 -7.17 10.00
C ASP A 211 -5.35 -6.16 8.95
N LYS A 212 -6.35 -5.32 9.27
CA LYS A 212 -6.79 -4.22 8.41
C LYS A 212 -5.66 -3.24 8.08
N VAL A 213 -4.73 -3.05 9.02
CA VAL A 213 -3.55 -2.20 8.79
C VAL A 213 -2.70 -2.74 7.64
N CYS A 214 -2.45 -4.04 7.64
CA CYS A 214 -1.74 -4.71 6.54
C CYS A 214 -2.58 -4.71 5.26
N GLY A 215 -3.87 -4.97 5.42
CA GLY A 215 -4.86 -5.02 4.35
C GLY A 215 -4.95 -3.75 3.54
N TYR A 216 -4.72 -2.59 4.13
CA TYR A 216 -4.77 -1.31 3.40
C TYR A 216 -3.88 -1.27 2.15
N CYS A 217 -2.75 -1.98 2.18
CA CYS A 217 -1.82 -2.08 1.06
C CYS A 217 -1.74 -3.49 0.45
N HIS A 218 -2.02 -4.55 1.24
CA HIS A 218 -1.93 -5.95 0.79
C HIS A 218 -3.28 -6.48 0.29
N ILE A 219 -4.00 -5.65 -0.47
CA ILE A 219 -5.30 -5.92 -1.06
C ILE A 219 -5.36 -5.42 -2.51
N ARG A 220 -6.23 -6.00 -3.31
CA ARG A 220 -6.72 -5.42 -4.54
C ARG A 220 -8.21 -5.16 -4.42
N VAL A 221 -8.59 -3.91 -4.48
CA VAL A 221 -9.98 -3.45 -4.54
C VAL A 221 -10.19 -2.69 -5.82
N GLU A 222 -11.37 -2.78 -6.38
CA GLU A 222 -11.76 -1.99 -7.51
C GLU A 222 -12.35 -0.68 -7.03
N ASN A 223 -11.83 0.44 -7.50
CA ASN A 223 -12.39 1.74 -7.17
C ASN A 223 -13.41 2.16 -8.25
N TYR A 224 -14.70 1.99 -7.97
CA TYR A 224 -15.79 2.34 -8.89
C TYR A 224 -15.85 3.84 -9.24
N ARG A 225 -15.37 4.73 -8.40
CA ARG A 225 -15.25 6.15 -8.74
C ARG A 225 -14.37 6.40 -9.96
N PHE A 226 -13.41 5.53 -10.19
CA PHE A 226 -12.52 5.59 -11.35
C PHE A 226 -13.01 4.76 -12.54
N LYS A 227 -14.15 4.08 -12.43
CA LYS A 227 -14.74 3.26 -13.52
C LYS A 227 -15.56 4.04 -14.56
N THR A 228 -15.85 5.29 -14.32
CA THR A 228 -16.66 6.06 -15.27
C THR A 228 -15.87 6.42 -16.53
N GLY A 229 -15.56 5.39 -17.28
CA GLY A 229 -15.44 5.47 -18.73
C GLY A 229 -14.07 5.47 -19.35
N GLN A 230 -12.92 5.70 -18.69
CA GLN A 230 -11.63 5.73 -19.40
C GLN A 230 -10.38 5.48 -18.58
N GLY A 231 -10.48 5.23 -17.29
CA GLY A 231 -9.34 4.75 -16.48
C GLY A 231 -9.07 3.30 -16.79
N SER A 232 -7.83 2.93 -17.04
CA SER A 232 -7.47 1.52 -17.17
C SER A 232 -7.90 0.78 -15.90
N ALA A 233 -8.58 -0.34 -16.04
CA ALA A 233 -9.02 -1.25 -14.98
C ALA A 233 -7.84 -1.83 -14.15
N SER A 234 -6.64 -1.26 -14.24
CA SER A 234 -5.41 -1.74 -13.62
C SER A 234 -5.17 -1.19 -12.22
N GLU A 235 -5.93 -0.19 -11.75
CA GLU A 235 -5.69 0.44 -10.46
C GLU A 235 -6.76 0.08 -9.44
N GLN A 236 -6.55 -1.06 -8.85
CA GLN A 236 -7.38 -1.68 -7.84
C GLN A 236 -6.80 -1.39 -6.45
N LEU A 237 -6.66 -0.11 -6.10
CA LEU A 237 -6.09 0.30 -4.82
C LEU A 237 -7.12 1.12 -4.03
N PRO A 238 -7.18 0.96 -2.70
CA PRO A 238 -7.99 1.83 -1.87
C PRO A 238 -7.39 3.23 -1.88
N HIS A 239 -8.11 4.19 -2.46
CA HIS A 239 -7.73 5.59 -2.37
C HIS A 239 -8.53 6.28 -1.27
N PRO A 240 -7.89 7.10 -0.43
CA PRO A 240 -8.62 7.94 0.50
C PRO A 240 -9.60 8.85 -0.24
N VAL A 241 -10.73 9.14 0.38
CA VAL A 241 -11.65 10.19 -0.10
C VAL A 241 -10.87 11.51 -0.17
N VAL A 242 -11.19 12.36 -1.16
CA VAL A 242 -10.53 13.66 -1.32
C VAL A 242 -10.51 14.42 0.01
N GLY A 243 -9.33 14.88 0.39
CA GLY A 243 -9.10 15.58 1.64
C GLY A 243 -8.89 14.67 2.87
N GLN A 244 -9.09 13.37 2.76
CA GLN A 244 -8.82 12.41 3.85
C GLN A 244 -7.45 11.76 3.70
N THR A 245 -6.93 11.30 4.84
CA THR A 245 -5.71 10.49 4.95
C THR A 245 -6.04 9.27 5.79
N TYR A 246 -5.58 8.09 5.38
CA TYR A 246 -5.74 6.89 6.20
C TYR A 246 -4.93 7.00 7.50
N ARG A 247 -5.60 6.75 8.63
CA ARG A 247 -5.01 6.76 9.98
C ARG A 247 -5.22 5.39 10.62
N ALA A 248 -4.17 4.59 10.66
CA ALA A 248 -4.22 3.26 11.25
C ALA A 248 -4.76 3.31 12.69
N GLY A 249 -5.66 2.38 13.03
CA GLY A 249 -6.32 2.30 14.33
C GLY A 249 -7.42 3.32 14.59
N ARG A 250 -7.69 4.24 13.64
CA ARG A 250 -8.77 5.23 13.74
C ARG A 250 -9.78 5.11 12.62
N ASP A 251 -9.30 4.84 11.41
CA ASP A 251 -10.12 4.77 10.21
C ASP A 251 -10.37 3.32 9.80
N ASP A 252 -11.60 2.98 9.57
CA ASP A 252 -11.98 1.74 8.93
C ASP A 252 -12.09 1.98 7.41
N TRP A 253 -10.98 1.83 6.70
CA TRP A 253 -10.92 2.01 5.26
C TRP A 253 -11.85 1.06 4.50
N THR A 254 -12.24 -0.06 5.09
CA THR A 254 -13.17 -1.01 4.48
C THR A 254 -14.57 -0.41 4.28
N ARG A 255 -14.90 0.62 5.05
CA ARG A 255 -16.16 1.37 4.95
C ARG A 255 -16.13 2.52 3.94
N TRP A 256 -14.95 2.90 3.47
CA TRP A 256 -14.84 3.99 2.49
C TRP A 256 -15.44 3.61 1.14
N TYR A 257 -15.48 2.31 0.85
CA TYR A 257 -15.96 1.76 -0.42
C TYR A 257 -16.80 0.51 -0.15
N PRO A 258 -17.93 0.63 0.56
CA PRO A 258 -18.71 -0.53 1.00
C PRO A 258 -19.19 -1.42 -0.15
N ASP A 259 -19.43 -0.83 -1.33
CA ASP A 259 -19.89 -1.54 -2.52
C ASP A 259 -18.74 -2.15 -3.36
N GLN A 260 -17.48 -1.96 -2.93
CA GLN A 260 -16.32 -2.21 -3.78
C GLN A 260 -15.27 -3.11 -3.11
N VAL A 261 -15.42 -3.35 -1.84
CA VAL A 261 -14.48 -4.16 -1.10
C VAL A 261 -14.85 -5.62 -1.26
N LEU A 262 -14.22 -6.28 -2.21
CA LEU A 262 -14.18 -7.74 -2.32
C LEU A 262 -13.43 -8.31 -1.14
N LEU A 263 -14.02 -8.20 0.02
CA LEU A 263 -13.26 -8.48 1.22
C LEU A 263 -13.26 -9.93 1.60
N VAL A 264 -14.30 -10.66 1.42
CA VAL A 264 -14.34 -12.01 1.99
C VAL A 264 -15.32 -12.90 1.25
N GLY A 265 -14.83 -14.13 1.00
CA GLY A 265 -15.72 -15.18 0.52
C GLY A 265 -16.42 -14.76 -0.75
N ILE A 266 -15.64 -14.48 -1.79
CA ILE A 266 -16.16 -14.26 -3.13
C ILE A 266 -16.95 -15.50 -3.51
N GLN A 267 -18.14 -15.61 -2.95
CA GLN A 267 -19.15 -16.50 -3.47
C GLN A 267 -19.79 -15.78 -4.64
N PRO A 268 -19.89 -16.39 -5.81
CA PRO A 268 -20.56 -15.80 -6.96
C PRO A 268 -21.99 -15.34 -6.66
N GLU A 269 -22.61 -15.94 -5.65
CA GLU A 269 -23.96 -15.65 -5.19
C GLU A 269 -24.03 -14.60 -4.08
N ASP A 270 -22.90 -14.13 -3.55
CA ASP A 270 -22.91 -13.08 -2.53
C ASP A 270 -23.55 -11.79 -3.09
N PRO A 271 -24.55 -11.22 -2.40
CA PRO A 271 -25.21 -9.98 -2.84
C PRO A 271 -24.24 -8.82 -3.07
N VAL A 272 -23.15 -8.76 -2.34
CA VAL A 272 -22.08 -7.76 -2.51
C VAL A 272 -21.36 -7.95 -3.85
N ASN A 273 -21.28 -9.18 -4.34
CA ASN A 273 -20.60 -9.52 -5.60
C ASN A 273 -21.50 -9.47 -6.83
N LYS A 274 -22.81 -9.23 -6.67
CA LYS A 274 -23.75 -9.18 -7.83
C LYS A 274 -23.37 -8.19 -8.90
N ASN A 275 -22.69 -7.11 -8.52
CA ASN A 275 -22.27 -6.04 -9.42
C ASN A 275 -20.85 -6.23 -9.96
N TYR A 276 -20.16 -7.31 -9.56
CA TYR A 276 -18.80 -7.54 -10.01
C TYR A 276 -18.81 -8.37 -11.29
N PRO A 277 -18.23 -7.90 -12.39
CA PRO A 277 -18.13 -8.69 -13.61
C PRO A 277 -17.37 -9.98 -13.35
N LYS A 278 -17.94 -11.13 -13.71
CA LYS A 278 -17.28 -12.46 -13.54
C LYS A 278 -15.88 -12.51 -14.18
N THR A 279 -15.67 -11.73 -15.22
CA THR A 279 -14.38 -11.59 -15.91
C THR A 279 -13.30 -10.99 -15.00
N ASP A 280 -13.64 -10.02 -14.16
CA ASP A 280 -12.65 -9.34 -13.28
C ASP A 280 -12.26 -10.23 -12.11
N LEU A 281 -13.20 -11.05 -11.61
CA LEU A 281 -12.89 -12.07 -10.59
C LEU A 281 -11.94 -13.14 -11.12
N ALA A 282 -12.17 -13.65 -12.32
CA ALA A 282 -11.32 -14.65 -12.95
C ALA A 282 -9.91 -14.10 -13.28
N ASP A 283 -9.78 -12.80 -13.47
CA ASP A 283 -8.49 -12.15 -13.63
C ASP A 283 -7.73 -12.01 -12.30
N ALA A 284 -8.45 -11.82 -11.21
CA ALA A 284 -7.88 -11.62 -9.87
C ALA A 284 -7.62 -12.93 -9.10
N PHE A 285 -8.47 -13.94 -9.28
CA PHE A 285 -8.44 -15.20 -8.54
C PHE A 285 -8.61 -16.42 -9.44
N PHE A 286 -8.19 -17.58 -8.94
CA PHE A 286 -8.57 -18.88 -9.49
C PHE A 286 -10.00 -19.21 -9.03
N ILE A 287 -10.95 -19.30 -9.96
CA ILE A 287 -12.38 -19.49 -9.70
C ILE A 287 -12.91 -20.83 -10.23
N ASP A 288 -12.07 -21.83 -10.36
CA ASP A 288 -12.46 -23.17 -10.82
C ASP A 288 -13.30 -23.93 -9.77
N GLU A 289 -13.74 -25.13 -10.15
CA GLU A 289 -14.58 -25.97 -9.31
C GLU A 289 -13.96 -26.27 -7.94
N ALA A 290 -12.64 -26.46 -7.86
CA ALA A 290 -11.95 -26.70 -6.60
C ALA A 290 -12.01 -25.48 -5.67
N ALA A 291 -11.84 -24.27 -6.21
CA ALA A 291 -11.98 -23.02 -5.47
C ALA A 291 -13.43 -22.82 -4.99
N GLN A 292 -14.41 -23.07 -5.86
CA GLN A 292 -15.82 -22.97 -5.52
C GLN A 292 -16.23 -23.96 -4.42
N LYS A 293 -15.78 -25.21 -4.52
CA LYS A 293 -16.07 -26.25 -3.53
C LYS A 293 -15.44 -25.96 -2.17
N SER A 294 -14.24 -25.40 -2.13
CA SER A 294 -13.52 -25.12 -0.89
C SER A 294 -13.87 -23.77 -0.28
N GLY A 295 -14.38 -22.83 -1.07
CA GLY A 295 -14.52 -21.41 -0.71
C GLY A 295 -13.17 -20.70 -0.52
N LEU A 296 -12.07 -21.28 -1.06
CA LEU A 296 -10.72 -20.74 -0.98
C LEU A 296 -10.25 -20.35 -2.37
N PHE A 297 -10.26 -19.04 -2.64
CA PHE A 297 -9.89 -18.46 -3.92
C PHE A 297 -8.47 -17.96 -3.84
N GLU A 298 -7.51 -18.71 -4.37
CA GLU A 298 -6.11 -18.30 -4.44
C GLU A 298 -5.93 -17.17 -5.45
N ALA A 299 -5.11 -16.19 -5.08
CA ALA A 299 -4.84 -15.02 -5.89
C ALA A 299 -4.00 -15.34 -7.14
N ARG A 300 -4.33 -14.68 -8.25
CA ARG A 300 -3.56 -14.72 -9.51
C ARG A 300 -2.59 -13.54 -9.62
N LYS A 301 -2.86 -12.46 -8.91
CA LYS A 301 -2.07 -11.23 -8.93
C LYS A 301 -1.46 -10.95 -7.55
N HIS A 302 -0.34 -10.25 -7.53
CA HIS A 302 0.27 -9.81 -6.27
C HIS A 302 -0.61 -8.79 -5.52
N HIS A 303 -0.33 -8.55 -4.24
CA HIS A 303 -1.05 -7.64 -3.32
C HIS A 303 -2.47 -8.10 -2.93
N GLN A 304 -2.70 -9.42 -2.81
CA GLN A 304 -4.00 -9.96 -2.42
C GLN A 304 -3.92 -10.82 -1.15
N GLN A 305 -2.82 -10.74 -0.41
CA GLN A 305 -2.57 -11.57 0.77
C GLN A 305 -3.63 -11.40 1.85
N TYR A 306 -4.13 -10.16 2.02
CA TYR A 306 -5.18 -9.89 3.01
C TYR A 306 -6.49 -10.60 2.64
N GLN A 307 -6.91 -10.54 1.36
CA GLN A 307 -8.12 -11.21 0.88
C GLN A 307 -8.02 -12.73 1.05
N GLU A 308 -6.89 -13.32 0.68
CA GLU A 308 -6.65 -14.75 0.85
C GLU A 308 -6.66 -15.15 2.32
N HIS A 309 -6.01 -14.36 3.19
CA HIS A 309 -5.97 -14.61 4.63
C HIS A 309 -7.37 -14.60 5.24
N LEU A 310 -8.21 -13.62 4.89
CA LEU A 310 -9.60 -13.55 5.38
C LEU A 310 -10.44 -14.79 5.03
N MET A 311 -10.17 -15.46 3.91
CA MET A 311 -10.83 -16.70 3.54
C MET A 311 -10.30 -17.91 4.34
N SER A 312 -9.12 -17.82 4.93
CA SER A 312 -8.45 -18.90 5.64
C SER A 312 -9.15 -19.29 6.95
N LYS A 313 -8.89 -20.50 7.41
CA LYS A 313 -9.33 -20.94 8.74
C LYS A 313 -8.67 -20.13 9.86
N HIS A 314 -7.45 -19.62 9.67
CA HIS A 314 -6.74 -18.81 10.64
C HIS A 314 -7.50 -17.53 10.96
N ALA A 315 -7.89 -16.78 9.95
CA ALA A 315 -8.67 -15.56 10.14
C ALA A 315 -10.08 -15.84 10.65
N LYS A 316 -10.79 -16.82 10.05
CA LYS A 316 -12.17 -17.18 10.43
C LYS A 316 -12.31 -17.64 11.87
N SER A 317 -11.30 -18.30 12.43
CA SER A 317 -11.27 -18.72 13.83
C SER A 317 -10.67 -17.66 14.76
N GLY A 318 -10.06 -16.60 14.22
CA GLY A 318 -9.33 -15.60 14.99
C GLY A 318 -8.05 -16.11 15.66
N VAL A 319 -7.58 -17.31 15.31
CA VAL A 319 -6.42 -17.93 15.97
C VAL A 319 -5.11 -17.27 15.58
N ALA A 320 -4.97 -16.83 14.33
CA ALA A 320 -3.78 -16.16 13.86
C ALA A 320 -4.11 -15.02 12.89
N GLY A 321 -3.46 -13.86 13.06
CA GLY A 321 -3.44 -12.74 12.15
C GLY A 321 -2.09 -12.59 11.46
N CYS A 322 -1.95 -11.55 10.65
CA CYS A 322 -0.73 -11.28 9.87
C CYS A 322 0.53 -11.22 10.74
N SER A 323 0.45 -10.53 11.88
CA SER A 323 1.59 -10.32 12.80
C SER A 323 1.98 -11.56 13.62
N ASP A 324 1.16 -12.61 13.64
CA ASP A 324 1.56 -13.89 14.27
C ASP A 324 2.60 -14.63 13.42
N CYS A 325 2.61 -14.39 12.10
CA CYS A 325 3.54 -14.98 11.16
C CYS A 325 4.61 -14.01 10.67
N HIS A 326 4.28 -12.72 10.55
CA HIS A 326 5.16 -11.68 10.03
C HIS A 326 5.58 -10.68 11.12
N SER A 327 6.86 -10.29 11.10
CA SER A 327 7.36 -9.18 11.93
C SER A 327 7.56 -7.94 11.05
N PRO A 328 6.79 -6.87 11.22
CA PRO A 328 6.93 -5.66 10.41
C PRO A 328 8.22 -4.89 10.69
N HIS A 329 8.86 -5.14 11.84
CA HIS A 329 10.08 -4.47 12.24
C HIS A 329 11.37 -5.25 11.91
N SER A 330 11.28 -6.46 11.33
CA SER A 330 12.48 -7.28 11.13
C SER A 330 12.44 -8.02 9.80
N VAL A 331 13.58 -8.04 9.12
CA VAL A 331 13.84 -8.93 7.98
C VAL A 331 14.27 -10.31 8.46
N LYS A 332 14.79 -10.39 9.69
CA LYS A 332 15.18 -11.64 10.35
C LYS A 332 14.08 -12.06 11.32
N GLY A 333 13.81 -13.31 11.42
CA GLY A 333 12.81 -13.87 12.32
C GLY A 333 11.59 -14.39 11.59
N LYS A 334 10.39 -14.14 12.09
CA LYS A 334 9.14 -14.77 11.62
C LYS A 334 8.85 -14.59 10.13
N THR A 335 9.38 -13.53 9.52
CA THR A 335 9.16 -13.28 8.08
C THR A 335 10.09 -14.06 7.17
N VAL A 336 11.21 -14.56 7.69
CA VAL A 336 12.26 -15.19 6.90
C VAL A 336 12.14 -16.70 6.88
N ASP A 337 11.66 -17.28 7.96
CA ASP A 337 11.42 -18.72 8.04
C ASP A 337 9.94 -18.99 8.32
N ALA A 338 9.17 -19.10 7.24
CA ALA A 338 7.76 -19.51 7.33
C ALA A 338 7.57 -20.87 8.04
N ARG A 339 8.61 -21.72 8.02
CA ARG A 339 8.61 -22.95 8.79
C ARG A 339 8.55 -22.68 10.29
N ALA A 340 9.43 -21.82 10.81
CA ALA A 340 9.47 -21.53 12.24
C ALA A 340 8.12 -20.96 12.73
N SER A 341 7.48 -20.11 11.93
CA SER A 341 6.16 -19.55 12.25
C SER A 341 5.07 -20.63 12.30
N CYS A 342 5.06 -21.53 11.32
CA CYS A 342 4.08 -22.64 11.29
C CYS A 342 4.35 -23.69 12.38
N GLN A 343 5.62 -24.06 12.58
CA GLN A 343 6.05 -25.07 13.54
C GLN A 343 5.74 -24.69 14.98
N GLY A 344 5.70 -23.39 15.30
CA GLY A 344 5.31 -22.92 16.62
C GLY A 344 3.92 -23.38 17.06
N CYS A 345 3.02 -23.61 16.11
CA CYS A 345 1.65 -24.07 16.38
C CYS A 345 1.37 -25.48 15.83
N HIS A 346 1.95 -25.84 14.68
CA HIS A 346 1.64 -27.09 13.95
C HIS A 346 2.70 -28.19 14.10
N GLY A 347 3.81 -27.90 14.81
CA GLY A 347 4.91 -28.85 14.95
C GLY A 347 5.70 -29.09 13.65
N ASN A 348 6.64 -30.04 13.69
CA ASN A 348 7.58 -30.28 12.57
C ASN A 348 6.97 -30.99 11.35
N GLN A 349 5.71 -31.41 11.44
CA GLN A 349 5.05 -32.18 10.37
C GLN A 349 4.51 -31.31 9.23
N PHE A 350 4.56 -29.98 9.39
CA PHE A 350 3.93 -29.05 8.45
C PHE A 350 4.93 -28.51 7.45
N ASP A 351 4.70 -28.74 6.17
CA ASP A 351 5.44 -28.07 5.10
C ASP A 351 4.77 -26.76 4.69
N ALA A 352 5.26 -25.66 5.25
CA ALA A 352 4.78 -24.33 4.91
C ALA A 352 4.89 -24.00 3.40
N ARG A 353 5.86 -24.58 2.69
CA ARG A 353 6.03 -24.33 1.25
C ARG A 353 4.94 -25.03 0.45
N ALA A 354 4.54 -26.22 0.85
CA ALA A 354 3.44 -26.95 0.23
C ALA A 354 2.11 -26.22 0.46
N MET A 355 1.87 -25.73 1.69
CA MET A 355 0.61 -25.07 2.07
C MET A 355 0.48 -23.63 1.52
N MET A 356 1.58 -23.02 1.10
CA MET A 356 1.62 -21.67 0.55
C MET A 356 2.33 -21.68 -0.82
N PRO A 357 1.72 -22.28 -1.84
CA PRO A 357 2.34 -22.36 -3.17
C PRO A 357 2.51 -20.98 -3.79
N GLY A 358 3.51 -20.83 -4.65
CA GLY A 358 3.71 -19.63 -5.46
C GLY A 358 2.68 -19.58 -6.58
N LEU A 359 1.66 -18.73 -6.47
CA LEU A 359 0.54 -18.65 -7.42
C LEU A 359 0.33 -17.25 -7.98
N ALA A 360 0.46 -16.22 -7.17
CA ALA A 360 0.20 -14.84 -7.58
C ALA A 360 1.41 -14.26 -8.33
N ARG A 361 1.28 -14.05 -9.62
CA ARG A 361 2.36 -13.55 -10.48
C ARG A 361 2.83 -12.15 -10.07
N THR A 362 4.13 -11.93 -9.95
CA THR A 362 4.69 -10.63 -9.58
C THR A 362 5.77 -10.11 -10.54
N ALA A 363 6.75 -10.92 -10.92
CA ALA A 363 7.88 -10.48 -11.73
C ALA A 363 8.27 -11.54 -12.78
N GLY A 364 7.60 -11.52 -13.93
CA GLY A 364 7.81 -12.57 -14.93
C GLY A 364 7.36 -13.92 -14.40
N ASP A 365 8.31 -14.85 -14.21
CA ASP A 365 8.05 -16.19 -13.68
C ASP A 365 8.23 -16.29 -12.16
N LEU A 366 8.26 -15.15 -11.46
CA LEU A 366 8.29 -15.09 -10.01
C LEU A 366 6.87 -14.91 -9.47
N TYR A 367 6.56 -15.65 -8.41
CA TYR A 367 5.23 -15.69 -7.81
C TYR A 367 5.25 -15.36 -6.32
N MET A 368 4.20 -14.73 -5.84
CA MET A 368 3.94 -14.56 -4.41
C MET A 368 3.25 -15.80 -3.86
N ARG A 369 3.49 -16.10 -2.59
CA ARG A 369 2.88 -17.23 -1.91
C ARG A 369 1.41 -16.96 -1.61
N ALA A 370 0.57 -17.99 -1.80
CA ALA A 370 -0.83 -17.95 -1.41
C ALA A 370 -0.98 -17.91 0.12
N HIS A 371 -1.99 -17.19 0.60
CA HIS A 371 -2.31 -17.02 2.03
C HIS A 371 -3.67 -17.61 2.42
N THR A 372 -4.26 -18.43 1.56
CA THR A 372 -5.48 -19.19 1.87
C THR A 372 -5.23 -20.35 2.83
N PHE A 373 -3.98 -20.82 2.94
CA PHE A 373 -3.61 -22.01 3.70
C PHE A 373 -4.50 -23.20 3.37
N ASN A 374 -4.72 -23.41 2.07
CA ASN A 374 -5.60 -24.45 1.54
C ASN A 374 -5.01 -25.82 1.86
N PRO A 375 -5.76 -26.75 2.52
CA PRO A 375 -5.28 -28.10 2.81
C PRO A 375 -5.04 -28.93 1.54
N ASN A 376 -5.67 -28.56 0.43
CA ASN A 376 -5.47 -29.15 -0.89
C ASN A 376 -4.95 -28.07 -1.85
N PRO A 377 -3.71 -27.60 -1.68
CA PRO A 377 -3.20 -26.43 -2.43
C PRO A 377 -2.99 -26.78 -3.90
N ARG A 378 -3.08 -25.77 -4.74
CA ARG A 378 -2.68 -25.86 -6.14
C ARG A 378 -1.18 -26.17 -6.27
N LYS A 379 -0.80 -26.79 -7.37
CA LYS A 379 0.61 -26.92 -7.70
C LYS A 379 1.23 -25.52 -7.88
N PRO A 380 2.44 -25.28 -7.34
CA PRO A 380 3.17 -24.02 -7.58
C PRO A 380 3.34 -23.77 -9.07
N LEU A 381 3.17 -22.50 -9.49
CA LEU A 381 3.36 -22.09 -10.88
C LEU A 381 4.82 -21.76 -11.20
N GLY A 382 5.65 -21.54 -10.19
CA GLY A 382 7.07 -21.24 -10.39
C GLY A 382 7.77 -20.84 -9.10
N ALA A 383 8.96 -20.24 -9.26
CA ALA A 383 9.78 -19.73 -8.16
C ALA A 383 9.03 -18.64 -7.35
N THR A 384 9.36 -18.55 -6.07
CA THR A 384 8.73 -17.57 -5.18
C THR A 384 9.71 -16.47 -4.80
N SER A 385 9.19 -15.40 -4.23
CA SER A 385 9.99 -14.27 -3.76
C SER A 385 11.05 -14.64 -2.73
N SER A 386 10.87 -15.74 -2.00
CA SER A 386 11.86 -16.26 -1.06
C SER A 386 13.08 -16.90 -1.74
N ASP A 387 12.98 -17.22 -3.03
CA ASP A 387 14.09 -17.79 -3.81
C ASP A 387 15.03 -16.70 -4.35
N LEU A 388 14.63 -15.42 -4.25
CA LEU A 388 15.50 -14.29 -4.60
C LEU A 388 16.55 -14.04 -3.52
N LYS A 389 17.81 -13.91 -3.97
CA LYS A 389 18.88 -13.41 -3.11
C LYS A 389 18.61 -11.97 -2.68
N GLU A 390 19.19 -11.56 -1.56
CA GLU A 390 19.16 -10.17 -1.13
C GLU A 390 19.79 -9.26 -2.19
N PRO A 391 19.17 -8.10 -2.46
CA PRO A 391 19.68 -7.18 -3.49
C PRO A 391 20.99 -6.53 -3.03
N VAL A 392 21.89 -6.32 -3.99
CA VAL A 392 23.10 -5.51 -3.83
C VAL A 392 22.83 -4.15 -4.47
N PHE A 393 22.91 -3.10 -3.66
CA PHE A 393 22.74 -1.72 -4.14
C PHE A 393 24.06 -1.19 -4.75
N ALA A 394 23.92 -0.34 -5.76
CA ALA A 394 25.05 0.35 -6.34
C ALA A 394 25.67 1.31 -5.30
N PRO A 395 26.99 1.52 -5.30
CA PRO A 395 27.64 2.48 -4.42
C PRO A 395 27.09 3.89 -4.67
N ARG A 396 27.05 4.70 -3.62
CA ARG A 396 26.68 6.13 -3.73
C ARG A 396 27.64 6.80 -4.74
N ARG A 397 27.08 7.47 -5.71
CA ARG A 397 27.81 8.29 -6.69
C ARG A 397 27.94 9.70 -6.15
#